data_015e41f6ddaad05f96a2c35ab0ca8b2d
#
_entry.id   015e41f6ddaad05f96a2c35ab0ca8b2d
#
_cell.length_a   1.000
_cell.length_b   1.000
_cell.length_c   1.000
_cell.angle_alpha   90.00
_cell.angle_beta   90.00
_cell.angle_gamma   90.00
#
_symmetry.space_group_name_H-M   'P 1'
#
loop_
_entity.id
_entity.type
_entity.pdbx_description
1 polymer ?
#
loop_
_entity_poly.entity_id
_entity_poly.type
_entity_poly.pdbx_seq_one_letter_code
_entity_poly.pdbx_strand_id
1 'polypeptide(L)'
;MKCWKYILMLCGCCVLCSCSKPNQEAKFYDYNVIAHAGGGIDGNIYTDSLEALNQSYQNETRLFDIDLRFTSDDEIVLRHDWTQVDLGQPEFEYLQQIERQPSEYLQEQIPREYLPTLEQFKQAHILSEYTPLSFRDVVDWMKSHSDAYMVLDVKEDAKETYTWIVEHFKENDEMLNHLVVSCYDVQDLQDVLKIYPFKNIMLRQHAVYPDKFDELLSNCNKYKVKAVNINLQYADDEKIKDIRKAGIKIFWAVENDFEEYKSKYLGDGVVNDWITEDEICNLIDKD
;
A
#
# COMPACT_ATOMS: atom_id res chain seq x y z
N MET A 1 -69.61 -13.36 -32.71
CA MET A 1 -69.27 -13.14 -31.29
C MET A 1 -67.87 -13.67 -31.06
N LYS A 2 -66.88 -12.77 -30.93
CA LYS A 2 -65.44 -13.14 -30.74
C LYS A 2 -65.10 -12.95 -29.27
N CYS A 3 -64.72 -14.04 -28.57
CA CYS A 3 -64.22 -14.02 -27.22
C CYS A 3 -62.75 -13.65 -27.28
N TRP A 4 -62.36 -12.53 -26.66
CA TRP A 4 -60.99 -12.15 -26.39
C TRP A 4 -60.56 -12.73 -25.07
N LYS A 5 -59.52 -13.59 -25.10
CA LYS A 5 -58.83 -14.09 -23.91
C LYS A 5 -57.76 -13.09 -23.54
N TYR A 6 -57.86 -12.49 -22.35
CA TYR A 6 -56.78 -11.70 -21.72
C TYR A 6 -55.79 -12.66 -21.09
N ILE A 7 -54.54 -12.62 -21.58
CA ILE A 7 -53.42 -13.26 -20.93
C ILE A 7 -52.86 -12.25 -19.93
N LEU A 8 -53.05 -12.53 -18.64
CA LEU A 8 -52.35 -11.83 -17.55
C LEU A 8 -50.90 -12.34 -17.51
N MET A 9 -49.96 -11.47 -17.89
CA MET A 9 -48.54 -11.68 -17.72
C MET A 9 -48.20 -11.26 -16.28
N LEU A 10 -48.06 -12.23 -15.37
CA LEU A 10 -47.52 -12.02 -14.03
C LEU A 10 -46.03 -11.74 -14.17
N CYS A 11 -45.68 -10.47 -14.08
CA CYS A 11 -44.27 -10.05 -13.90
C CYS A 11 -43.86 -10.41 -12.47
N GLY A 12 -43.21 -11.56 -12.30
CA GLY A 12 -42.57 -11.93 -11.04
C GLY A 12 -41.38 -11.01 -10.78
N CYS A 13 -41.59 -9.95 -10.00
CA CYS A 13 -40.47 -9.25 -9.37
C CYS A 13 -39.84 -10.19 -8.35
N CYS A 14 -38.79 -10.89 -8.74
CA CYS A 14 -37.87 -11.45 -7.78
C CYS A 14 -37.18 -10.26 -7.06
N VAL A 15 -37.76 -9.88 -5.92
CA VAL A 15 -37.07 -9.06 -4.93
C VAL A 15 -35.98 -9.98 -4.37
N LEU A 16 -34.76 -9.88 -4.90
CA LEU A 16 -33.57 -10.38 -4.23
C LEU A 16 -33.47 -9.59 -2.94
N CYS A 17 -33.99 -10.15 -1.84
CA CYS A 17 -33.67 -9.74 -0.50
C CYS A 17 -32.16 -10.01 -0.32
N SER A 18 -31.33 -9.07 -0.76
CA SER A 18 -29.97 -8.96 -0.27
C SER A 18 -30.10 -8.69 1.23
N CYS A 19 -29.86 -9.71 2.05
CA CYS A 19 -29.61 -9.53 3.48
C CYS A 19 -28.30 -8.76 3.57
N SER A 20 -28.37 -7.43 3.46
CA SER A 20 -27.26 -6.55 3.83
C SER A 20 -27.00 -6.80 5.32
N LYS A 21 -25.90 -7.50 5.63
CA LYS A 21 -25.28 -7.41 6.94
C LYS A 21 -25.13 -5.93 7.26
N PRO A 22 -25.29 -5.49 8.52
CA PRO A 22 -25.02 -4.10 8.86
C PRO A 22 -23.64 -3.74 8.32
N ASN A 23 -23.54 -2.62 7.62
CA ASN A 23 -22.32 -2.11 7.00
C ASN A 23 -21.22 -2.03 8.06
N GLN A 24 -20.49 -3.10 8.26
CA GLN A 24 -19.24 -3.06 8.98
C GLN A 24 -18.21 -2.58 7.96
N GLU A 25 -17.67 -1.41 8.19
CA GLU A 25 -16.60 -0.83 7.38
C GLU A 25 -15.49 -1.87 7.21
N ALA A 26 -15.11 -2.15 5.97
CA ALA A 26 -14.07 -3.11 5.67
C ALA A 26 -12.76 -2.68 6.33
N LYS A 27 -12.00 -3.62 6.87
CA LYS A 27 -10.68 -3.36 7.45
C LYS A 27 -9.61 -3.56 6.40
N PHE A 28 -8.45 -2.92 6.56
CA PHE A 28 -7.37 -3.04 5.58
C PHE A 28 -6.97 -4.50 5.30
N TYR A 29 -7.07 -5.38 6.28
CA TYR A 29 -6.76 -6.81 6.13
C TYR A 29 -7.91 -7.66 5.54
N ASP A 30 -9.04 -7.06 5.21
CA ASP A 30 -10.13 -7.72 4.48
C ASP A 30 -9.90 -7.66 2.95
N TYR A 31 -9.01 -6.79 2.49
CA TYR A 31 -8.61 -6.69 1.08
C TYR A 31 -7.54 -7.72 0.73
N ASN A 32 -7.42 -8.03 -0.56
CA ASN A 32 -6.46 -9.02 -1.07
C ASN A 32 -5.31 -8.40 -1.86
N VAL A 33 -5.44 -7.18 -2.32
CA VAL A 33 -4.40 -6.53 -3.13
C VAL A 33 -3.93 -5.25 -2.46
N ILE A 34 -2.60 -5.11 -2.35
CA ILE A 34 -1.93 -3.84 -2.09
C ILE A 34 -1.33 -3.37 -3.40
N ALA A 35 -1.80 -2.21 -3.91
CA ALA A 35 -1.19 -1.56 -5.07
C ALA A 35 0.17 -0.98 -4.67
N HIS A 36 1.25 -1.58 -5.16
CA HIS A 36 2.62 -1.19 -4.85
C HIS A 36 2.96 0.16 -5.49
N ALA A 37 3.53 1.10 -4.73
CA ALA A 37 3.83 2.47 -5.16
C ALA A 37 2.65 3.16 -5.88
N GLY A 38 1.43 2.96 -5.36
CA GLY A 38 0.18 3.44 -5.95
C GLY A 38 -0.38 2.59 -7.08
N GLY A 39 0.38 1.61 -7.56
CA GLY A 39 0.07 0.71 -8.68
C GLY A 39 0.81 1.05 -9.96
N GLY A 40 0.88 0.09 -10.87
CA GLY A 40 1.48 0.29 -12.20
C GLY A 40 0.58 1.08 -13.12
N ILE A 41 1.18 1.91 -13.98
CA ILE A 41 0.48 2.73 -14.96
C ILE A 41 1.25 2.76 -16.28
N ASP A 42 0.58 2.48 -17.41
CA ASP A 42 1.13 2.53 -18.76
C ASP A 42 2.47 1.79 -18.96
N GLY A 43 2.64 0.67 -18.25
CA GLY A 43 3.87 -0.11 -18.25
C GLY A 43 4.95 0.38 -17.30
N ASN A 44 4.71 1.43 -16.53
CA ASN A 44 5.63 1.98 -15.53
C ASN A 44 5.22 1.55 -14.13
N ILE A 45 6.21 1.34 -13.27
CA ILE A 45 6.08 1.01 -11.84
C ILE A 45 6.80 2.06 -11.00
N TYR A 46 6.57 2.08 -9.69
CA TYR A 46 7.20 3.01 -8.73
C TYR A 46 6.94 4.49 -9.04
N THR A 47 5.77 4.80 -9.65
CA THR A 47 5.49 6.20 -9.98
C THR A 47 5.01 7.01 -8.78
N ASP A 48 4.35 6.40 -7.81
CA ASP A 48 3.75 7.09 -6.66
C ASP A 48 2.94 8.33 -7.09
N SER A 49 2.27 8.22 -8.24
CA SER A 49 1.62 9.35 -8.91
C SER A 49 0.12 9.41 -8.66
N LEU A 50 -0.46 10.59 -8.89
CA LEU A 50 -1.90 10.78 -8.80
C LEU A 50 -2.66 9.88 -9.78
N GLU A 51 -2.12 9.72 -11.00
CA GLU A 51 -2.72 8.91 -12.05
C GLU A 51 -2.72 7.42 -11.67
N ALA A 52 -1.63 6.92 -11.08
CA ALA A 52 -1.54 5.54 -10.61
C ALA A 52 -2.54 5.26 -9.47
N LEU A 53 -2.62 6.14 -8.46
CA LEU A 53 -3.62 6.02 -7.39
C LEU A 53 -5.04 6.00 -7.95
N ASN A 54 -5.38 6.92 -8.85
CA ASN A 54 -6.71 7.01 -9.45
C ASN A 54 -7.05 5.77 -10.28
N GLN A 55 -6.11 5.28 -11.08
CA GLN A 55 -6.33 4.07 -11.90
C GLN A 55 -6.55 2.84 -11.02
N SER A 56 -5.70 2.64 -10.02
CA SER A 56 -5.83 1.52 -9.09
C SER A 56 -7.14 1.58 -8.31
N TYR A 57 -7.55 2.76 -7.85
CA TYR A 57 -8.84 2.95 -7.17
C TYR A 57 -10.04 2.66 -8.07
N GLN A 58 -10.00 3.08 -9.35
CA GLN A 58 -11.02 2.76 -10.35
C GLN A 58 -11.09 1.25 -10.64
N ASN A 59 -9.98 0.55 -10.50
CA ASN A 59 -9.89 -0.91 -10.61
C ASN A 59 -10.20 -1.64 -9.28
N GLU A 60 -11.01 -1.01 -8.42
CA GLU A 60 -11.52 -1.53 -7.15
C GLU A 60 -10.45 -1.80 -6.08
N THR A 61 -9.19 -1.42 -6.26
CA THR A 61 -8.18 -1.48 -5.20
C THR A 61 -8.46 -0.42 -4.13
N ARG A 62 -8.31 -0.79 -2.87
CA ARG A 62 -8.56 0.06 -1.70
C ARG A 62 -7.39 0.12 -0.73
N LEU A 63 -6.34 -0.60 -1.01
CA LEU A 63 -5.14 -0.66 -0.17
C LEU A 63 -3.92 -0.31 -1.02
N PHE A 64 -3.25 0.78 -0.69
CA PHE A 64 -2.16 1.37 -1.48
C PHE A 64 -0.89 1.41 -0.66
N ASP A 65 0.18 0.86 -1.17
CA ASP A 65 1.53 1.07 -0.64
C ASP A 65 2.08 2.36 -1.24
N ILE A 66 2.54 3.27 -0.39
CA ILE A 66 3.07 4.57 -0.81
C ILE A 66 4.43 4.82 -0.16
N ASP A 67 5.38 5.20 -0.98
CA ASP A 67 6.76 5.42 -0.58
C ASP A 67 6.96 6.84 -0.06
N LEU A 68 7.48 7.00 1.15
CA LEU A 68 7.60 8.30 1.81
C LEU A 68 9.05 8.75 1.94
N ARG A 69 9.32 9.97 1.44
CA ARG A 69 10.62 10.66 1.59
C ARG A 69 10.43 12.12 1.95
N PHE A 70 11.46 12.72 2.54
CA PHE A 70 11.48 14.15 2.83
C PHE A 70 12.09 14.94 1.67
N THR A 71 11.57 16.14 1.46
CA THR A 71 12.19 17.20 0.64
C THR A 71 13.21 17.99 1.43
N SER A 72 13.96 18.91 0.78
CA SER A 72 14.93 19.76 1.45
C SER A 72 14.33 20.77 2.43
N ASP A 73 13.07 21.06 2.30
CA ASP A 73 12.28 21.96 3.18
C ASP A 73 11.37 21.18 4.14
N ASP A 74 11.73 19.94 4.49
CA ASP A 74 11.13 19.08 5.51
C ASP A 74 9.64 18.74 5.26
N GLU A 75 9.19 18.70 4.01
CA GLU A 75 7.87 18.21 3.64
C GLU A 75 7.95 16.76 3.15
N ILE A 76 6.89 15.97 3.39
CA ILE A 76 6.85 14.59 2.92
C ILE A 76 6.22 14.52 1.53
N VAL A 77 6.90 13.82 0.63
CA VAL A 77 6.46 13.52 -0.73
C VAL A 77 6.42 12.02 -0.98
N LEU A 78 5.67 11.60 -1.98
CA LEU A 78 5.60 10.20 -2.41
C LEU A 78 6.71 9.93 -3.40
N ARG A 79 7.66 9.08 -3.00
CA ARG A 79 8.80 8.73 -3.85
C ARG A 79 9.56 7.51 -3.35
N HIS A 80 9.74 6.50 -4.23
CA HIS A 80 10.58 5.34 -3.90
C HIS A 80 12.07 5.75 -3.87
N ASP A 81 12.54 6.38 -4.94
CA ASP A 81 13.91 6.88 -5.09
C ASP A 81 13.92 8.16 -5.94
N TRP A 82 15.04 8.88 -5.94
CA TRP A 82 15.15 10.14 -6.66
C TRP A 82 15.60 9.98 -8.13
N THR A 83 15.92 8.75 -8.58
CA THR A 83 16.42 8.49 -9.94
C THR A 83 15.34 8.51 -11.01
N GLN A 84 14.12 8.12 -10.65
CA GLN A 84 12.99 8.07 -11.58
C GLN A 84 12.27 9.41 -11.71
N VAL A 85 12.68 10.43 -10.96
CA VAL A 85 12.14 11.77 -11.10
C VAL A 85 12.85 12.46 -12.25
N ASP A 86 12.19 12.63 -13.37
CA ASP A 86 12.56 13.65 -14.33
C ASP A 86 12.05 15.00 -13.79
N LEU A 87 12.92 15.66 -13.02
CA LEU A 87 12.59 16.96 -12.46
C LEU A 87 12.67 18.06 -13.51
N GLY A 88 13.11 17.72 -14.76
CA GLY A 88 13.23 18.69 -15.85
C GLY A 88 14.22 19.83 -15.56
N GLN A 89 14.98 19.73 -14.46
CA GLN A 89 15.85 20.80 -13.96
C GLN A 89 17.30 20.29 -13.91
N PRO A 90 18.21 20.88 -14.69
CA PRO A 90 19.61 20.43 -14.75
C PRO A 90 20.32 20.38 -13.39
N GLU A 91 19.94 21.22 -12.44
CA GLU A 91 20.49 21.22 -11.09
C GLU A 91 20.27 19.92 -10.31
N PHE A 92 19.32 19.09 -10.71
CA PHE A 92 19.06 17.81 -10.09
C PHE A 92 19.56 16.59 -10.88
N GLU A 93 20.21 16.79 -12.03
CA GLU A 93 20.80 15.69 -12.82
C GLU A 93 21.80 14.85 -12.01
N TYR A 94 22.45 15.43 -10.97
CA TYR A 94 23.38 14.72 -10.11
C TYR A 94 22.67 13.65 -9.26
N LEU A 95 21.41 13.83 -8.86
CA LEU A 95 20.63 12.83 -8.13
C LEU A 95 20.53 11.52 -8.93
N GLN A 96 20.29 11.62 -10.23
CA GLN A 96 20.24 10.46 -11.12
C GLN A 96 21.60 9.76 -11.26
N GLN A 97 22.71 10.45 -11.01
CA GLN A 97 24.06 9.88 -11.09
C GLN A 97 24.46 9.16 -9.80
N ILE A 98 24.03 9.67 -8.65
CA ILE A 98 24.36 9.10 -7.33
C ILE A 98 23.68 7.75 -7.14
N GLU A 99 22.39 7.64 -7.46
CA GLU A 99 21.65 6.41 -7.27
C GLU A 99 21.94 5.32 -8.31
N ARG A 100 22.55 5.64 -9.44
CA ARG A 100 22.98 4.65 -10.44
C ARG A 100 24.18 3.80 -10.03
N GLN A 101 24.77 4.04 -8.86
CA GLN A 101 25.83 3.19 -8.33
C GLN A 101 25.18 1.95 -7.69
N PRO A 102 25.44 0.72 -8.19
CA PRO A 102 24.90 -0.49 -7.60
C PRO A 102 25.66 -0.83 -6.32
N SER A 103 25.39 -0.13 -5.25
CA SER A 103 25.74 -0.59 -3.92
C SER A 103 24.46 -0.94 -3.19
N GLU A 104 24.11 -2.22 -3.21
CA GLU A 104 22.95 -2.81 -2.52
C GLU A 104 22.94 -2.56 -1.00
N TYR A 105 23.95 -1.89 -0.44
CA TYR A 105 24.11 -1.74 1.00
C TYR A 105 24.45 -0.33 1.49
N LEU A 106 24.68 0.62 0.61
CA LEU A 106 24.88 2.01 0.95
C LEU A 106 24.03 2.85 0.00
N GLN A 107 22.74 2.94 0.29
CA GLN A 107 22.08 4.19 0.00
C GLN A 107 22.76 5.21 0.91
N GLU A 108 23.86 5.79 0.43
CA GLU A 108 24.33 7.04 0.99
C GLU A 108 23.12 7.95 0.89
N GLN A 109 22.51 8.23 2.04
CA GLN A 109 21.36 9.14 2.09
C GLN A 109 21.87 10.42 1.48
N ILE A 110 21.31 10.79 0.35
CA ILE A 110 21.61 12.09 -0.26
C ILE A 110 21.30 13.11 0.82
N PRO A 111 22.27 13.97 1.23
CA PRO A 111 22.01 14.95 2.26
C PRO A 111 20.79 15.78 1.89
N ARG A 112 19.87 15.95 2.84
CA ARG A 112 18.55 16.55 2.60
C ARG A 112 18.64 17.93 1.93
N GLU A 113 19.66 18.72 2.25
CA GLU A 113 19.90 20.03 1.64
C GLU A 113 20.12 20.02 0.11
N TYR A 114 20.41 18.84 -0.46
CA TYR A 114 20.57 18.68 -1.92
C TYR A 114 19.30 18.16 -2.59
N LEU A 115 18.27 17.82 -1.84
CA LEU A 115 16.99 17.37 -2.40
C LEU A 115 16.16 18.56 -2.92
N PRO A 116 15.20 18.34 -3.80
CA PRO A 116 14.27 19.40 -4.21
C PRO A 116 13.43 19.87 -3.01
N THR A 117 13.04 21.14 -3.03
CA THR A 117 11.96 21.63 -2.16
C THR A 117 10.62 21.05 -2.62
N LEU A 118 9.58 21.10 -1.76
CA LEU A 118 8.23 20.69 -2.15
C LEU A 118 7.75 21.43 -3.41
N GLU A 119 7.99 22.75 -3.50
CA GLU A 119 7.59 23.53 -4.67
C GLU A 119 8.26 23.04 -5.95
N GLN A 120 9.57 22.76 -5.91
CA GLN A 120 10.32 22.23 -7.05
C GLN A 120 9.83 20.82 -7.41
N PHE A 121 9.60 19.95 -6.42
CA PHE A 121 9.07 18.61 -6.65
C PHE A 121 7.69 18.64 -7.32
N LYS A 122 6.80 19.51 -6.87
CA LYS A 122 5.45 19.64 -7.45
C LYS A 122 5.41 20.28 -8.84
N GLN A 123 6.46 20.98 -9.24
CA GLN A 123 6.62 21.49 -10.61
C GLN A 123 7.19 20.43 -11.57
N ALA A 124 7.75 19.36 -11.03
CA ALA A 124 8.27 18.25 -11.82
C ALA A 124 7.14 17.37 -12.37
N HIS A 125 7.50 16.50 -13.31
CA HIS A 125 6.67 15.42 -13.79
C HIS A 125 7.42 14.10 -13.65
N ILE A 126 6.81 13.13 -12.99
CA ILE A 126 7.41 11.80 -12.88
C ILE A 126 7.40 11.18 -14.27
N LEU A 127 8.58 10.76 -14.76
CA LEU A 127 8.78 10.25 -16.13
C LEU A 127 8.27 11.22 -17.20
N SER A 128 8.34 12.54 -16.94
CA SER A 128 7.86 13.62 -17.83
C SER A 128 6.35 13.62 -18.10
N GLU A 129 5.55 12.85 -17.38
CA GLU A 129 4.12 12.63 -17.66
C GLU A 129 3.24 12.69 -16.43
N TYR A 130 3.63 12.03 -15.32
CA TYR A 130 2.74 11.81 -14.19
C TYR A 130 2.87 12.89 -13.11
N THR A 131 1.77 13.14 -12.41
CA THR A 131 1.67 14.19 -11.37
C THR A 131 2.27 13.69 -10.05
N PRO A 132 3.32 14.34 -9.54
CA PRO A 132 3.92 14.01 -8.26
C PRO A 132 3.00 14.41 -7.10
N LEU A 133 3.01 13.62 -6.04
CA LEU A 133 2.18 13.81 -4.85
C LEU A 133 3.02 14.13 -3.61
N SER A 134 2.59 15.13 -2.84
CA SER A 134 2.98 15.26 -1.44
C SER A 134 2.05 14.42 -0.56
N PHE A 135 2.47 14.14 0.67
CA PHE A 135 1.59 13.48 1.63
C PHE A 135 0.31 14.29 1.93
N ARG A 136 0.39 15.62 1.86
CA ARG A 136 -0.78 16.50 1.99
C ARG A 136 -1.77 16.28 0.84
N ASP A 137 -1.30 16.08 -0.40
CA ASP A 137 -2.17 15.77 -1.55
C ASP A 137 -2.85 14.40 -1.37
N VAL A 138 -2.14 13.41 -0.81
CA VAL A 138 -2.74 12.11 -0.47
C VAL A 138 -3.84 12.26 0.58
N VAL A 139 -3.61 13.03 1.63
CA VAL A 139 -4.64 13.31 2.65
C VAL A 139 -5.86 14.00 2.03
N ASP A 140 -5.65 14.91 1.10
CA ASP A 140 -6.75 15.56 0.37
C ASP A 140 -7.47 14.58 -0.57
N TRP A 141 -6.75 13.71 -1.25
CA TRP A 141 -7.30 12.65 -2.08
C TRP A 141 -8.17 11.66 -1.25
N MET A 142 -7.72 11.26 -0.07
CA MET A 142 -8.45 10.39 0.85
C MET A 142 -9.80 10.97 1.29
N LYS A 143 -10.00 12.29 1.33
CA LYS A 143 -11.30 12.91 1.68
C LYS A 143 -12.42 12.50 0.72
N SER A 144 -12.10 12.23 -0.54
CA SER A 144 -13.06 11.74 -1.55
C SER A 144 -13.00 10.24 -1.77
N HIS A 145 -12.08 9.53 -1.11
CA HIS A 145 -11.83 8.10 -1.20
C HIS A 145 -11.74 7.50 0.22
N SER A 146 -12.79 7.73 1.01
CA SER A 146 -12.78 7.44 2.46
C SER A 146 -12.72 5.94 2.82
N ASP A 147 -12.86 5.05 1.84
CA ASP A 147 -12.69 3.60 1.98
C ASP A 147 -11.27 3.12 1.62
N ALA A 148 -10.38 4.03 1.20
CA ALA A 148 -9.00 3.71 0.88
C ALA A 148 -8.11 3.69 2.13
N TYR A 149 -7.14 2.77 2.17
CA TYR A 149 -6.09 2.66 3.18
C TYR A 149 -4.72 2.90 2.57
N MET A 150 -3.86 3.62 3.28
CA MET A 150 -2.48 3.88 2.87
C MET A 150 -1.51 3.08 3.74
N VAL A 151 -0.80 2.14 3.14
CA VAL A 151 0.34 1.44 3.75
C VAL A 151 1.56 2.33 3.57
N LEU A 152 2.17 2.74 4.67
CA LEU A 152 3.25 3.72 4.64
C LEU A 152 4.60 3.01 4.53
N ASP A 153 5.23 3.06 3.36
CA ASP A 153 6.59 2.57 3.17
C ASP A 153 7.60 3.72 3.38
N VAL A 154 8.08 3.81 4.60
CA VAL A 154 9.01 4.86 5.00
C VAL A 154 10.42 4.52 4.53
N LYS A 155 10.98 5.35 3.66
CA LYS A 155 12.33 5.17 3.09
C LYS A 155 13.45 5.83 3.91
N GLU A 156 13.10 6.53 4.98
CA GLU A 156 14.02 7.27 5.84
C GLU A 156 13.82 6.90 7.31
N ASP A 157 14.11 7.81 8.25
CA ASP A 157 13.88 7.55 9.68
C ASP A 157 12.37 7.45 9.99
N ALA A 158 11.94 6.28 10.44
CA ALA A 158 10.54 6.03 10.73
C ALA A 158 10.00 6.94 11.84
N LYS A 159 10.79 7.18 12.90
CA LYS A 159 10.38 8.04 14.01
C LYS A 159 10.18 9.48 13.56
N GLU A 160 11.09 10.02 12.75
CA GLU A 160 10.98 11.37 12.19
C GLU A 160 9.73 11.48 11.31
N THR A 161 9.55 10.53 10.38
CA THR A 161 8.42 10.52 9.46
C THR A 161 7.07 10.46 10.17
N TYR A 162 6.89 9.53 11.10
CA TYR A 162 5.63 9.42 11.84
C TYR A 162 5.41 10.58 12.82
N THR A 163 6.48 11.18 13.36
CA THR A 163 6.36 12.41 14.15
C THR A 163 5.80 13.54 13.29
N TRP A 164 6.37 13.75 12.10
CA TRP A 164 5.88 14.75 11.16
C TRP A 164 4.39 14.53 10.81
N ILE A 165 4.00 13.29 10.47
CA ILE A 165 2.61 12.96 10.14
C ILE A 165 1.67 13.31 11.29
N VAL A 166 2.01 12.90 12.51
CA VAL A 166 1.15 13.13 13.69
C VAL A 166 1.08 14.62 14.03
N GLU A 167 2.18 15.36 13.99
CA GLU A 167 2.20 16.80 14.28
C GLU A 167 1.30 17.59 13.33
N HIS A 168 1.24 17.20 12.05
CA HIS A 168 0.46 17.90 11.04
C HIS A 168 -1.01 17.43 10.97
N PHE A 169 -1.31 16.19 11.37
CA PHE A 169 -2.63 15.61 11.13
C PHE A 169 -3.31 14.98 12.36
N LYS A 170 -2.79 15.18 13.58
CA LYS A 170 -3.34 14.60 14.82
C LYS A 170 -4.81 14.91 15.09
N GLU A 171 -5.34 16.00 14.54
CA GLU A 171 -6.75 16.37 14.68
C GLU A 171 -7.65 15.65 13.64
N ASN A 172 -7.07 14.84 12.77
CA ASN A 172 -7.79 14.08 11.74
C ASN A 172 -7.75 12.57 12.06
N ASP A 173 -8.44 12.18 13.12
CA ASP A 173 -8.50 10.79 13.56
C ASP A 173 -9.04 9.82 12.49
N GLU A 174 -9.95 10.27 11.64
CA GLU A 174 -10.51 9.47 10.55
C GLU A 174 -9.42 9.09 9.56
N MET A 175 -8.65 10.05 9.09
CA MET A 175 -7.52 9.81 8.19
C MET A 175 -6.44 8.94 8.85
N LEU A 176 -6.04 9.25 10.10
CA LEU A 176 -5.05 8.45 10.83
C LEU A 176 -5.49 6.99 11.03
N ASN A 177 -6.80 6.73 11.13
CA ASN A 177 -7.35 5.39 11.19
C ASN A 177 -7.32 4.64 9.84
N HIS A 178 -7.07 5.31 8.74
CA HIS A 178 -6.88 4.71 7.41
C HIS A 178 -5.41 4.59 7.00
N LEU A 179 -4.49 5.04 7.86
CA LEU A 179 -3.07 4.75 7.69
C LEU A 179 -2.74 3.37 8.27
N VAL A 180 -1.98 2.59 7.51
CA VAL A 180 -1.40 1.32 7.95
C VAL A 180 0.09 1.55 8.20
N VAL A 181 0.47 1.56 9.49
CA VAL A 181 1.87 1.64 9.89
C VAL A 181 2.59 0.39 9.42
N SER A 182 3.60 0.57 8.60
CA SER A 182 4.43 -0.51 8.07
C SER A 182 5.85 -0.37 8.59
N CYS A 183 6.35 -1.38 9.31
CA CYS A 183 7.69 -1.36 9.90
C CYS A 183 8.45 -2.62 9.51
N TYR A 184 9.76 -2.44 9.27
CA TYR A 184 10.68 -3.53 8.97
C TYR A 184 11.23 -4.19 10.22
N ASP A 185 11.26 -3.46 11.33
CA ASP A 185 11.68 -4.02 12.60
C ASP A 185 10.77 -3.59 13.77
N VAL A 186 11.00 -4.24 14.91
CA VAL A 186 10.19 -4.04 16.12
C VAL A 186 10.59 -2.78 16.87
N GLN A 187 11.81 -2.32 16.72
CA GLN A 187 12.27 -1.10 17.38
C GLN A 187 11.56 0.12 16.78
N ASP A 188 11.49 0.18 15.45
CA ASP A 188 10.74 1.23 14.74
C ASP A 188 9.27 1.21 15.15
N LEU A 189 8.63 0.03 15.17
CA LEU A 189 7.25 -0.11 15.63
C LEU A 189 7.07 0.41 17.07
N GLN A 190 7.98 0.10 17.98
CA GLN A 190 7.90 0.57 19.36
C GLN A 190 8.01 2.09 19.46
N ASP A 191 8.87 2.69 18.67
CA ASP A 191 9.07 4.14 18.67
C ASP A 191 7.90 4.87 18.03
N VAL A 192 7.37 4.35 16.93
CA VAL A 192 6.16 4.88 16.28
C VAL A 192 4.93 4.81 17.20
N LEU A 193 4.72 3.71 17.91
CA LEU A 193 3.59 3.56 18.84
C LEU A 193 3.69 4.44 20.11
N LYS A 194 4.88 4.98 20.42
CA LYS A 194 5.02 6.02 21.46
C LYS A 194 4.57 7.40 20.98
N ILE A 195 4.65 7.65 19.66
CA ILE A 195 4.23 8.92 19.05
C ILE A 195 2.71 9.00 19.01
N TYR A 196 2.06 7.94 18.48
CA TYR A 196 0.61 7.88 18.34
C TYR A 196 0.13 6.40 18.42
N PRO A 197 -1.01 6.09 19.03
CA PRO A 197 -1.53 4.73 19.14
C PRO A 197 -2.23 4.29 17.84
N PHE A 198 -1.48 4.14 16.78
CA PHE A 198 -2.00 3.68 15.48
C PHE A 198 -2.71 2.33 15.63
N LYS A 199 -3.83 2.17 14.93
CA LYS A 199 -4.68 0.97 15.03
C LYS A 199 -4.33 -0.09 14.00
N ASN A 200 -3.87 0.34 12.83
CA ASN A 200 -3.56 -0.54 11.72
C ASN A 200 -2.05 -0.69 11.62
N ILE A 201 -1.58 -1.90 11.80
CA ILE A 201 -0.14 -2.21 11.83
C ILE A 201 0.11 -3.41 10.94
N MET A 202 1.11 -3.32 10.10
CA MET A 202 1.68 -4.39 9.31
C MET A 202 3.18 -4.49 9.59
N LEU A 203 3.70 -5.69 9.81
CA LEU A 203 5.14 -5.92 9.87
C LEU A 203 5.63 -6.47 8.52
N ARG A 204 6.73 -5.94 8.03
CA ARG A 204 7.39 -6.40 6.82
C ARG A 204 8.49 -7.39 7.19
N GLN A 205 8.35 -8.64 6.72
CA GLN A 205 9.41 -9.64 6.79
C GLN A 205 10.33 -9.44 5.60
N HIS A 206 11.34 -8.62 5.75
CA HIS A 206 12.32 -8.48 4.68
C HIS A 206 13.26 -9.67 4.60
N ALA A 207 13.81 -9.83 3.42
CA ALA A 207 14.84 -10.75 2.95
C ALA A 207 15.96 -11.09 3.94
N VAL A 208 16.19 -10.27 4.94
CA VAL A 208 17.35 -10.34 5.80
C VAL A 208 17.23 -11.39 6.93
N TYR A 209 16.01 -11.92 7.19
CA TYR A 209 15.78 -12.73 8.39
C TYR A 209 14.90 -13.97 8.18
N PRO A 210 15.27 -14.93 7.31
CA PRO A 210 14.52 -16.18 7.17
C PRO A 210 14.36 -16.93 8.51
N ASP A 211 15.30 -16.77 9.43
CA ASP A 211 15.32 -17.45 10.73
C ASP A 211 14.48 -16.80 11.83
N LYS A 212 13.78 -15.68 11.56
CA LYS A 212 13.06 -14.90 12.58
C LYS A 212 11.54 -15.01 12.55
N PHE A 213 10.95 -16.00 11.89
CA PHE A 213 9.48 -16.18 11.89
C PHE A 213 8.87 -16.34 13.29
N ASP A 214 9.55 -17.03 14.21
CA ASP A 214 9.06 -17.18 15.58
C ASP A 214 9.05 -15.85 16.34
N GLU A 215 10.06 -15.01 16.07
CA GLU A 215 10.11 -13.63 16.58
C GLU A 215 9.01 -12.77 15.95
N LEU A 216 8.81 -12.87 14.63
CA LEU A 216 7.75 -12.18 13.91
C LEU A 216 6.38 -12.51 14.52
N LEU A 217 6.04 -13.78 14.67
CA LEU A 217 4.77 -14.22 15.24
C LEU A 217 4.59 -13.75 16.70
N SER A 218 5.66 -13.82 17.50
CA SER A 218 5.67 -13.31 18.87
C SER A 218 5.36 -11.80 18.91
N ASN A 219 5.98 -11.04 18.03
CA ASN A 219 5.77 -9.59 17.92
C ASN A 219 4.36 -9.25 17.41
N CYS A 220 3.86 -9.99 16.42
CA CYS A 220 2.48 -9.82 15.97
C CYS A 220 1.47 -9.99 17.11
N ASN A 221 1.65 -11.01 17.93
CA ASN A 221 0.78 -11.24 19.10
C ASN A 221 0.91 -10.12 20.13
N LYS A 222 2.14 -9.70 20.46
CA LYS A 222 2.43 -8.67 21.46
C LYS A 222 1.83 -7.31 21.07
N TYR A 223 1.98 -6.90 19.83
CA TYR A 223 1.55 -5.59 19.34
C TYR A 223 0.19 -5.62 18.63
N LYS A 224 -0.48 -6.79 18.61
CA LYS A 224 -1.80 -7.00 17.96
C LYS A 224 -1.77 -6.68 16.46
N VAL A 225 -0.66 -6.96 15.81
CA VAL A 225 -0.48 -6.82 14.38
C VAL A 225 -1.49 -7.70 13.65
N LYS A 226 -2.12 -7.19 12.61
CA LYS A 226 -3.18 -7.88 11.86
C LYS A 226 -2.73 -8.37 10.49
N ALA A 227 -1.63 -7.85 9.99
CA ALA A 227 -1.07 -8.28 8.71
C ALA A 227 0.46 -8.32 8.76
N VAL A 228 1.01 -9.17 7.92
CA VAL A 228 2.45 -9.24 7.64
C VAL A 228 2.66 -9.20 6.13
N ASN A 229 3.72 -8.54 5.69
CA ASN A 229 4.18 -8.63 4.31
C ASN A 229 5.43 -9.49 4.26
N ILE A 230 5.41 -10.52 3.40
CA ILE A 230 6.47 -11.53 3.28
C ILE A 230 6.90 -11.59 1.82
N ASN A 231 8.19 -11.55 1.55
CA ASN A 231 8.68 -11.82 0.20
C ASN A 231 8.58 -13.32 -0.09
N LEU A 232 7.99 -13.67 -1.23
CA LEU A 232 7.67 -15.07 -1.62
C LEU A 232 8.90 -15.97 -1.61
N GLN A 233 10.06 -15.47 -1.99
CA GLN A 233 11.32 -16.24 -1.98
C GLN A 233 11.76 -16.78 -0.60
N TYR A 234 11.20 -16.23 0.49
CA TYR A 234 11.49 -16.63 1.87
C TYR A 234 10.35 -17.40 2.53
N ALA A 235 9.42 -17.91 1.72
CA ALA A 235 8.29 -18.67 2.23
C ALA A 235 8.75 -19.95 2.95
N ASP A 236 8.23 -20.15 4.17
CA ASP A 236 8.35 -21.39 4.95
C ASP A 236 6.93 -21.88 5.25
N ASP A 237 6.53 -22.96 4.59
CA ASP A 237 5.16 -23.49 4.66
C ASP A 237 4.70 -23.86 6.07
N GLU A 238 5.60 -24.27 6.98
CA GLU A 238 5.23 -24.59 8.36
C GLU A 238 4.98 -23.31 9.15
N LYS A 239 5.86 -22.32 9.02
CA LYS A 239 5.73 -21.03 9.70
C LYS A 239 4.53 -20.24 9.20
N ILE A 240 4.25 -20.30 7.89
CA ILE A 240 3.06 -19.69 7.27
C ILE A 240 1.77 -20.25 7.88
N LYS A 241 1.70 -21.58 8.11
CA LYS A 241 0.53 -22.18 8.80
C LYS A 241 0.32 -21.61 10.19
N ASP A 242 1.37 -21.34 10.93
CA ASP A 242 1.26 -20.79 12.27
C ASP A 242 0.80 -19.34 12.26
N ILE A 243 1.26 -18.53 11.31
CA ILE A 243 0.78 -17.16 11.09
C ILE A 243 -0.73 -17.16 10.77
N ARG A 244 -1.16 -18.01 9.83
CA ARG A 244 -2.58 -18.16 9.46
C ARG A 244 -3.44 -18.63 10.64
N LYS A 245 -2.97 -19.60 11.44
CA LYS A 245 -3.67 -20.05 12.68
C LYS A 245 -3.83 -18.93 13.70
N ALA A 246 -2.89 -17.99 13.76
CA ALA A 246 -2.99 -16.82 14.61
C ALA A 246 -4.00 -15.77 14.10
N GLY A 247 -4.59 -15.97 12.93
CA GLY A 247 -5.54 -15.04 12.31
C GLY A 247 -4.88 -13.76 11.79
N ILE A 248 -3.63 -13.86 11.38
CA ILE A 248 -2.85 -12.76 10.82
C ILE A 248 -2.90 -12.88 9.30
N LYS A 249 -3.32 -11.81 8.62
CA LYS A 249 -3.35 -11.74 7.15
C LYS A 249 -1.91 -11.70 6.62
N ILE A 250 -1.66 -12.45 5.58
CA ILE A 250 -0.38 -12.42 4.87
C ILE A 250 -0.60 -11.66 3.56
N PHE A 251 0.31 -10.74 3.26
CA PHE A 251 0.45 -10.13 1.95
C PHE A 251 1.81 -10.54 1.39
N TRP A 252 1.80 -11.22 0.25
CA TRP A 252 3.00 -11.67 -0.42
C TRP A 252 3.58 -10.57 -1.31
N ALA A 253 4.83 -10.22 -1.12
CA ALA A 253 5.55 -9.41 -2.10
C ALA A 253 5.98 -10.34 -3.26
N VAL A 254 5.36 -10.12 -4.42
CA VAL A 254 5.51 -10.96 -5.60
C VAL A 254 5.99 -10.09 -6.77
N GLU A 255 7.27 -10.17 -7.08
CA GLU A 255 7.84 -9.42 -8.21
C GLU A 255 7.67 -10.17 -9.53
N ASN A 256 8.15 -11.42 -9.61
CA ASN A 256 8.19 -12.19 -10.85
C ASN A 256 7.51 -13.56 -10.76
N ASP A 257 7.12 -14.01 -9.57
CA ASP A 257 6.70 -15.39 -9.30
C ASP A 257 5.18 -15.51 -9.07
N PHE A 258 4.38 -14.75 -9.83
CA PHE A 258 2.93 -14.73 -9.66
C PHE A 258 2.27 -16.10 -9.85
N GLU A 259 2.79 -16.94 -10.73
CA GLU A 259 2.29 -18.31 -10.92
C GLU A 259 2.56 -19.20 -9.71
N GLU A 260 3.68 -19.01 -9.01
CA GLU A 260 3.93 -19.69 -7.74
C GLU A 260 2.96 -19.24 -6.65
N TYR A 261 2.76 -17.93 -6.51
CA TYR A 261 1.75 -17.36 -5.59
C TYR A 261 0.38 -17.99 -5.86
N LYS A 262 -0.10 -17.98 -7.10
CA LYS A 262 -1.40 -18.55 -7.47
C LYS A 262 -1.51 -20.04 -7.10
N SER A 263 -0.45 -20.80 -7.32
CA SER A 263 -0.48 -22.25 -7.10
C SER A 263 -0.46 -22.66 -5.64
N LYS A 264 0.10 -21.85 -4.74
CA LYS A 264 0.36 -22.20 -3.34
C LYS A 264 -0.35 -21.35 -2.30
N TYR A 265 -0.57 -20.07 -2.63
CA TYR A 265 -0.94 -19.05 -1.65
C TYR A 265 -2.15 -18.21 -2.07
N LEU A 266 -2.86 -18.60 -3.10
CA LEU A 266 -4.13 -17.98 -3.49
C LEU A 266 -5.10 -18.01 -2.30
N GLY A 267 -5.68 -16.86 -1.96
CA GLY A 267 -6.48 -16.67 -0.73
C GLY A 267 -5.77 -15.91 0.39
N ASP A 268 -4.43 -15.80 0.35
CA ASP A 268 -3.71 -14.74 1.04
C ASP A 268 -3.78 -13.44 0.22
N GLY A 269 -3.22 -12.35 0.74
CA GLY A 269 -3.08 -11.11 -0.02
C GLY A 269 -1.80 -11.07 -0.86
N VAL A 270 -1.72 -10.10 -1.74
CA VAL A 270 -0.55 -9.84 -2.60
C VAL A 270 -0.22 -8.35 -2.67
N VAL A 271 1.06 -8.03 -2.70
CA VAL A 271 1.58 -6.70 -3.06
C VAL A 271 2.08 -6.79 -4.49
N ASN A 272 1.51 -6.00 -5.38
CA ASN A 272 1.84 -6.07 -6.80
C ASN A 272 1.53 -4.76 -7.53
N ASP A 273 2.17 -4.55 -8.68
CA ASP A 273 2.00 -3.34 -9.50
C ASP A 273 0.80 -3.41 -10.45
N TRP A 274 0.37 -4.62 -10.86
CA TRP A 274 -0.54 -4.80 -11.99
C TRP A 274 -1.84 -5.53 -11.67
N ILE A 275 -1.87 -6.29 -10.58
CA ILE A 275 -3.01 -7.14 -10.24
C ILE A 275 -4.06 -6.32 -9.52
N THR A 276 -5.31 -6.50 -9.93
CA THR A 276 -6.46 -5.82 -9.31
C THR A 276 -7.18 -6.71 -8.29
N GLU A 277 -7.94 -6.10 -7.39
CA GLU A 277 -8.76 -6.82 -6.41
C GLU A 277 -9.78 -7.74 -7.10
N ASP A 278 -10.40 -7.27 -8.18
CA ASP A 278 -11.36 -8.07 -8.97
C ASP A 278 -10.72 -9.30 -9.61
N GLU A 279 -9.49 -9.19 -10.10
CA GLU A 279 -8.77 -10.33 -10.68
C GLU A 279 -8.47 -11.39 -9.64
N ILE A 280 -8.02 -11.01 -8.45
CA ILE A 280 -7.76 -11.95 -7.34
C ILE A 280 -9.07 -12.59 -6.86
N CYS A 281 -10.12 -11.82 -6.64
CA CYS A 281 -11.43 -12.36 -6.24
C CYS A 281 -11.95 -13.37 -7.27
N ASN A 282 -11.85 -13.06 -8.57
CA ASN A 282 -12.25 -13.97 -9.65
C ASN A 282 -11.41 -15.25 -9.72
N LEU A 283 -10.15 -15.23 -9.26
CA LEU A 283 -9.32 -16.43 -9.17
C LEU A 283 -9.74 -17.30 -7.98
N ILE A 284 -9.99 -16.68 -6.81
CA ILE A 284 -10.42 -17.37 -5.59
C ILE A 284 -11.79 -18.06 -5.79
N ASP A 285 -12.74 -17.38 -6.47
CA ASP A 285 -14.10 -17.92 -6.69
C ASP A 285 -14.14 -19.11 -7.68
N LYS A 286 -13.06 -19.36 -8.41
CA LYS A 286 -12.97 -20.47 -9.40
C LYS A 286 -12.37 -21.75 -8.85
N ASP A 287 -11.71 -21.71 -7.71
CA ASP A 287 -11.13 -22.84 -7.00
C ASP A 287 -12.08 -23.40 -5.92
#